data_17c85086388468bca4cef1448b936ce8
#
_entry.id   17c85086388468bca4cef1448b936ce8
#
_cell.length_a   1.000
_cell.length_b   1.000
_cell.length_c   1.000
_cell.angle_alpha   90.00
_cell.angle_beta   90.00
_cell.angle_gamma   90.00
#
_symmetry.space_group_name_H-M   'P 1'
#
loop_
_entity.id
_entity.type
_entity.pdbx_description
1 polymer ?
#
loop_
_entity_poly.entity_id
_entity_poly.type
_entity_poly.pdbx_seq_one_letter_code
_entity_poly.pdbx_strand_id
1 'polypeptide(L)'
;MQIVNSVWSQVERNTILGQQIENLGISIEQDQIINVIKSSPGIVQNPQFLDENGAFDEMKFRDFIAELSINAPAQYQDWLQDEESIIEGAKEQTYYSLIRAGVGATLKEGELDYKLSTDKVDLRYVRVPYTSIADSTFIISKAEISEYIKAHKEEYKQDPARDIQFVYFEDKPSSEDEAAIEAEITELLGDRVEYFEERDATDTIYGFRNTKDNAAFLDRNSDTKFDTIYKAKKELPVKFADSLMGLEIGALFGPYKDNNSFKVSKMVAKKPNGSVKASHILISWAGAERVNPEVTRTKEEAEVKAKELLKEAKSTTAVFAELARDNSDGPSAPRGGDLGYFQEGVMTPKFNDFAFGNEEGYVGMVETEFGYHIVRVDDKEDLVQIATLSRVIEASEETLNTLFTDATKFEMEAVDSEKSFPDLAKEKELLIRPVNKVKEMDENLPGLNNQRNIVQWAFNDETKVGDIKRFGIGNGYAVVQVTAAYEEGLMNVEDASITILPKIRKEKKAARIIENNTGKSMEDIASLNNVTISNASALTVKNPIIPGAGREPMVVGTAFAL
;
A
#
# COMPACT_ATOMS: atom_id res chain seq x y z
N MET A 1 -12.47 -2.65 -7.84
CA MET A 1 -11.60 -3.19 -8.90
C MET A 1 -10.73 -4.36 -8.44
N GLN A 2 -9.82 -4.22 -7.46
CA GLN A 2 -9.01 -5.36 -6.98
C GLN A 2 -9.85 -6.58 -6.60
N ILE A 3 -10.99 -6.37 -5.92
CA ILE A 3 -11.91 -7.46 -5.52
C ILE A 3 -12.51 -8.15 -6.77
N VAL A 4 -12.97 -7.38 -7.77
CA VAL A 4 -13.56 -7.95 -9.00
C VAL A 4 -12.52 -8.77 -9.76
N ASN A 5 -11.31 -8.24 -9.92
CA ASN A 5 -10.22 -8.97 -10.60
C ASN A 5 -9.81 -10.23 -9.83
N SER A 6 -9.78 -10.16 -8.49
CA SER A 6 -9.48 -11.32 -7.66
C SER A 6 -10.56 -12.42 -7.80
N VAL A 7 -11.83 -12.02 -7.74
CA VAL A 7 -12.96 -12.94 -7.94
C VAL A 7 -12.95 -13.54 -9.35
N TRP A 8 -12.71 -12.70 -10.37
CA TRP A 8 -12.62 -13.17 -11.75
C TRP A 8 -11.50 -14.20 -11.94
N SER A 9 -10.29 -13.88 -11.47
CA SER A 9 -9.15 -14.80 -11.54
C SER A 9 -9.41 -16.13 -10.80
N GLN A 10 -10.15 -16.07 -9.70
CA GLN A 10 -10.54 -17.29 -8.97
C GLN A 10 -11.57 -18.11 -9.74
N VAL A 11 -12.57 -17.48 -10.34
CA VAL A 11 -13.59 -18.15 -11.17
C VAL A 11 -12.93 -18.78 -12.38
N GLU A 12 -12.07 -18.04 -13.08
CA GLU A 12 -11.32 -18.54 -14.25
C GLU A 12 -10.45 -19.75 -13.86
N ARG A 13 -9.66 -19.64 -12.81
CA ARG A 13 -8.84 -20.75 -12.29
C ARG A 13 -9.70 -21.98 -11.97
N ASN A 14 -10.78 -21.80 -11.20
CA ASN A 14 -11.64 -22.90 -10.79
C ASN A 14 -12.31 -23.58 -12.00
N THR A 15 -12.71 -22.78 -13.01
CA THR A 15 -13.30 -23.31 -14.25
C THR A 15 -12.29 -24.16 -15.03
N ILE A 16 -11.07 -23.64 -15.22
CA ILE A 16 -10.01 -24.37 -15.96
C ILE A 16 -9.63 -25.65 -15.21
N LEU A 17 -9.40 -25.58 -13.90
CA LEU A 17 -9.05 -26.75 -13.10
C LEU A 17 -10.18 -27.77 -13.06
N GLY A 18 -11.42 -27.32 -12.88
CA GLY A 18 -12.59 -28.21 -12.88
C GLY A 18 -12.69 -29.01 -14.19
N GLN A 19 -12.53 -28.36 -15.34
CA GLN A 19 -12.50 -29.02 -16.65
C GLN A 19 -11.36 -30.06 -16.77
N GLN A 20 -10.16 -29.73 -16.26
CA GLN A 20 -9.02 -30.65 -16.30
C GLN A 20 -9.24 -31.86 -15.38
N ILE A 21 -9.77 -31.65 -14.17
CA ILE A 21 -10.10 -32.68 -13.20
C ILE A 21 -11.16 -33.64 -13.77
N GLU A 22 -12.20 -33.10 -14.40
CA GLU A 22 -13.27 -33.87 -15.05
C GLU A 22 -12.73 -34.67 -16.23
N ASN A 23 -11.93 -34.06 -17.10
CA ASN A 23 -11.32 -34.73 -18.26
C ASN A 23 -10.41 -35.90 -17.87
N LEU A 24 -9.76 -35.81 -16.70
CA LEU A 24 -8.92 -36.88 -16.17
C LEU A 24 -9.69 -37.93 -15.36
N GLY A 25 -10.99 -37.73 -15.13
CA GLY A 25 -11.82 -38.63 -14.35
C GLY A 25 -11.43 -38.68 -12.87
N ILE A 26 -10.90 -37.59 -12.31
CA ILE A 26 -10.56 -37.50 -10.89
C ILE A 26 -11.84 -37.29 -10.10
N SER A 27 -12.24 -38.30 -9.31
CA SER A 27 -13.39 -38.25 -8.39
C SER A 27 -12.96 -38.61 -6.98
N ILE A 28 -13.77 -38.20 -6.02
CA ILE A 28 -13.67 -38.62 -4.61
C ILE A 28 -14.97 -39.35 -4.30
N GLU A 29 -14.87 -40.68 -4.09
CA GLU A 29 -16.01 -41.51 -3.80
C GLU A 29 -16.44 -41.38 -2.33
N GLN A 30 -17.69 -41.74 -2.03
CA GLN A 30 -18.27 -41.57 -0.70
C GLN A 30 -17.47 -42.25 0.44
N ASP A 31 -16.90 -43.40 0.19
CA ASP A 31 -16.04 -44.12 1.13
C ASP A 31 -14.68 -43.43 1.37
N GLN A 32 -14.29 -42.54 0.48
CA GLN A 32 -13.04 -41.75 0.58
C GLN A 32 -13.26 -40.43 1.32
N ILE A 33 -14.48 -39.88 1.33
CA ILE A 33 -14.77 -38.56 1.93
C ILE A 33 -14.29 -38.48 3.38
N ILE A 34 -14.53 -39.52 4.18
CA ILE A 34 -14.11 -39.53 5.58
C ILE A 34 -12.58 -39.46 5.72
N ASN A 35 -11.82 -40.06 4.80
CA ASN A 35 -10.37 -39.98 4.80
C ASN A 35 -9.87 -38.58 4.41
N VAL A 36 -10.59 -37.90 3.52
CA VAL A 36 -10.33 -36.51 3.17
C VAL A 36 -10.60 -35.59 4.36
N ILE A 37 -11.73 -35.80 5.06
CA ILE A 37 -12.08 -35.06 6.28
C ILE A 37 -11.01 -35.24 7.37
N LYS A 38 -10.50 -36.47 7.55
CA LYS A 38 -9.37 -36.77 8.46
C LYS A 38 -8.07 -36.05 8.10
N SER A 39 -7.93 -35.53 6.91
CA SER A 39 -6.77 -34.72 6.50
C SER A 39 -7.00 -33.21 6.71
N SER A 40 -8.20 -32.78 7.11
CA SER A 40 -8.54 -31.36 7.35
C SER A 40 -8.24 -30.95 8.79
N PRO A 41 -7.22 -30.11 9.04
CA PRO A 41 -6.81 -29.73 10.39
C PRO A 41 -7.92 -29.07 11.21
N GLY A 42 -8.80 -28.29 10.57
CA GLY A 42 -9.90 -27.59 11.23
C GLY A 42 -10.94 -28.54 11.85
N ILE A 43 -11.07 -29.73 11.30
CA ILE A 43 -12.03 -30.75 11.80
C ILE A 43 -11.34 -31.69 12.79
N VAL A 44 -10.18 -32.23 12.43
CA VAL A 44 -9.48 -33.22 13.29
C VAL A 44 -8.91 -32.65 14.57
N GLN A 45 -8.73 -31.34 14.67
CA GLN A 45 -8.26 -30.67 15.89
C GLN A 45 -9.41 -30.10 16.73
N ASN A 46 -10.65 -30.23 16.29
CA ASN A 46 -11.80 -29.76 17.05
C ASN A 46 -12.04 -30.67 18.27
N PRO A 47 -11.95 -30.15 19.51
CA PRO A 47 -12.13 -30.95 20.73
C PRO A 47 -13.43 -31.76 20.78
N GLN A 48 -14.45 -31.32 20.09
CA GLN A 48 -15.78 -32.00 20.02
C GLN A 48 -15.69 -33.36 19.34
N PHE A 49 -14.71 -33.55 18.44
CA PHE A 49 -14.55 -34.77 17.64
C PHE A 49 -13.34 -35.61 18.08
N LEU A 50 -12.80 -35.35 19.26
CA LEU A 50 -11.69 -36.14 19.78
C LEU A 50 -12.18 -37.23 20.76
N ASP A 51 -11.44 -38.34 20.78
CA ASP A 51 -11.62 -39.39 21.80
C ASP A 51 -10.87 -39.03 23.11
N GLU A 52 -10.89 -39.92 24.09
CA GLU A 52 -10.20 -39.73 25.38
C GLU A 52 -8.67 -39.65 25.26
N ASN A 53 -8.11 -40.07 24.14
CA ASN A 53 -6.68 -40.06 23.86
C ASN A 53 -6.28 -38.84 22.97
N GLY A 54 -7.24 -37.99 22.62
CA GLY A 54 -7.02 -36.83 21.75
C GLY A 54 -6.93 -37.17 20.25
N ALA A 55 -7.33 -38.36 19.84
CA ALA A 55 -7.43 -38.77 18.44
C ALA A 55 -8.83 -38.48 17.88
N PHE A 56 -8.92 -38.21 16.57
CA PHE A 56 -10.18 -37.96 15.89
C PHE A 56 -11.10 -39.22 15.95
N ASP A 57 -12.30 -39.02 16.50
CA ASP A 57 -13.37 -40.04 16.62
C ASP A 57 -14.39 -39.88 15.49
N GLU A 58 -14.29 -40.74 14.50
CA GLU A 58 -15.17 -40.76 13.35
C GLU A 58 -16.66 -40.96 13.72
N MET A 59 -16.97 -41.74 14.77
CA MET A 59 -18.35 -41.96 15.18
C MET A 59 -18.95 -40.68 15.77
N LYS A 60 -18.23 -40.01 16.68
CA LYS A 60 -18.69 -38.71 17.21
C LYS A 60 -18.93 -37.69 16.10
N PHE A 61 -18.08 -37.67 15.10
CA PHE A 61 -18.25 -36.76 13.95
C PHE A 61 -19.49 -37.13 13.13
N ARG A 62 -19.69 -38.42 12.80
CA ARG A 62 -20.88 -38.88 12.06
C ARG A 62 -22.19 -38.63 12.80
N ASP A 63 -22.20 -38.90 14.12
CA ASP A 63 -23.36 -38.64 14.97
C ASP A 63 -23.70 -37.15 15.01
N PHE A 64 -22.69 -36.30 15.11
CA PHE A 64 -22.88 -34.86 15.07
C PHE A 64 -23.50 -34.38 13.74
N ILE A 65 -23.03 -34.86 12.58
CA ILE A 65 -23.60 -34.51 11.28
C ILE A 65 -25.03 -35.03 11.15
N ALA A 66 -25.30 -36.24 11.65
CA ALA A 66 -26.65 -36.80 11.68
C ALA A 66 -27.59 -35.95 12.55
N GLU A 67 -27.13 -35.50 13.72
CA GLU A 67 -27.88 -34.63 14.61
C GLU A 67 -28.14 -33.24 13.97
N LEU A 68 -27.18 -32.66 13.30
CA LEU A 68 -27.36 -31.40 12.55
C LEU A 68 -28.46 -31.53 11.50
N SER A 69 -28.49 -32.64 10.77
CA SER A 69 -29.47 -32.86 9.71
C SER A 69 -30.94 -32.89 10.23
N ILE A 70 -31.15 -33.29 11.49
CA ILE A 70 -32.47 -33.40 12.11
C ILE A 70 -32.82 -32.11 12.86
N ASN A 71 -31.88 -31.59 13.69
CA ASN A 71 -32.17 -30.58 14.70
C ASN A 71 -31.78 -29.16 14.26
N ALA A 72 -30.90 -28.99 13.25
CA ALA A 72 -30.40 -27.71 12.79
C ALA A 72 -30.21 -27.66 11.25
N PRO A 73 -31.31 -27.71 10.45
CA PRO A 73 -31.23 -27.82 9.00
C PRO A 73 -30.42 -26.72 8.31
N ALA A 74 -30.40 -25.50 8.84
CA ALA A 74 -29.60 -24.40 8.28
C ALA A 74 -28.10 -24.69 8.43
N GLN A 75 -27.64 -25.11 9.61
CA GLN A 75 -26.23 -25.47 9.84
C GLN A 75 -25.82 -26.72 9.07
N TYR A 76 -26.76 -27.62 8.82
CA TYR A 76 -26.51 -28.77 7.95
C TYR A 76 -26.29 -28.35 6.49
N GLN A 77 -27.00 -27.34 6.00
CA GLN A 77 -26.74 -26.78 4.66
C GLN A 77 -25.35 -26.12 4.58
N ASP A 78 -24.94 -25.40 5.62
CA ASP A 78 -23.59 -24.84 5.71
C ASP A 78 -22.53 -25.95 5.67
N TRP A 79 -22.77 -27.05 6.43
CA TRP A 79 -21.88 -28.21 6.40
C TRP A 79 -21.79 -28.86 5.00
N LEU A 80 -22.88 -28.98 4.27
CA LEU A 80 -22.82 -29.53 2.90
C LEU A 80 -21.96 -28.68 1.95
N GLN A 81 -21.95 -27.35 2.11
CA GLN A 81 -21.08 -26.47 1.36
C GLN A 81 -19.62 -26.64 1.76
N ASP A 82 -19.34 -26.80 3.06
CA ASP A 82 -17.99 -27.07 3.57
C ASP A 82 -17.49 -28.43 3.08
N GLU A 83 -18.31 -29.47 3.11
CA GLU A 83 -18.00 -30.81 2.61
C GLU A 83 -17.65 -30.75 1.11
N GLU A 84 -18.47 -30.07 0.30
CA GLU A 84 -18.19 -29.86 -1.13
C GLU A 84 -16.84 -29.15 -1.35
N SER A 85 -16.58 -28.10 -0.58
CA SER A 85 -15.30 -27.37 -0.64
C SER A 85 -14.10 -28.26 -0.29
N ILE A 86 -14.24 -29.13 0.71
CA ILE A 86 -13.20 -30.10 1.12
C ILE A 86 -12.97 -31.13 0.00
N ILE A 87 -14.02 -31.62 -0.62
CA ILE A 87 -13.94 -32.58 -1.75
C ILE A 87 -13.25 -31.94 -2.95
N GLU A 88 -13.64 -30.72 -3.33
CA GLU A 88 -12.99 -30.01 -4.45
C GLU A 88 -11.51 -29.74 -4.15
N GLY A 89 -11.16 -29.32 -2.93
CA GLY A 89 -9.76 -29.18 -2.51
C GLY A 89 -8.96 -30.50 -2.61
N ALA A 90 -9.56 -31.64 -2.28
CA ALA A 90 -8.94 -32.95 -2.41
C ALA A 90 -8.74 -33.38 -3.88
N LYS A 91 -9.70 -33.08 -4.75
CA LYS A 91 -9.55 -33.29 -6.19
C LYS A 91 -8.41 -32.45 -6.77
N GLU A 92 -8.33 -31.16 -6.42
CA GLU A 92 -7.20 -30.29 -6.83
C GLU A 92 -5.87 -30.85 -6.32
N GLN A 93 -5.79 -31.26 -5.07
CA GLN A 93 -4.57 -31.83 -4.50
C GLN A 93 -4.15 -33.12 -5.23
N THR A 94 -5.10 -33.96 -5.59
CA THR A 94 -4.86 -35.17 -6.38
C THR A 94 -4.31 -34.82 -7.75
N TYR A 95 -4.93 -33.85 -8.44
CA TYR A 95 -4.45 -33.36 -9.74
C TYR A 95 -2.99 -32.90 -9.67
N TYR A 96 -2.65 -32.03 -8.71
CA TYR A 96 -1.28 -31.55 -8.55
C TYR A 96 -0.32 -32.65 -8.10
N SER A 97 -0.78 -33.63 -7.34
CA SER A 97 0.05 -34.79 -6.93
C SER A 97 0.39 -35.69 -8.11
N LEU A 98 -0.54 -35.90 -9.03
CA LEU A 98 -0.30 -36.62 -10.29
C LEU A 98 0.72 -35.89 -11.18
N ILE A 99 0.59 -34.56 -11.31
CA ILE A 99 1.58 -33.75 -12.02
C ILE A 99 2.96 -33.89 -11.37
N ARG A 100 3.06 -33.74 -10.04
CA ARG A 100 4.34 -33.88 -9.31
C ARG A 100 4.95 -35.28 -9.49
N ALA A 101 4.13 -36.33 -9.46
CA ALA A 101 4.59 -37.67 -9.67
C ALA A 101 5.12 -37.89 -11.10
N GLY A 102 4.59 -37.18 -12.08
CA GLY A 102 5.06 -37.19 -13.47
C GLY A 102 6.31 -36.32 -13.71
N VAL A 103 6.58 -35.35 -12.85
CA VAL A 103 7.75 -34.46 -12.93
C VAL A 103 8.88 -35.06 -12.08
N GLY A 104 9.56 -36.02 -12.66
CA GLY A 104 10.75 -36.62 -12.06
C GLY A 104 11.99 -36.31 -12.90
N ALA A 105 13.12 -36.04 -12.25
CA ALA A 105 14.40 -35.99 -12.93
C ALA A 105 14.94 -37.40 -13.15
N THR A 106 15.25 -37.74 -14.36
CA THR A 106 15.92 -39.02 -14.68
C THR A 106 17.40 -38.98 -14.29
N LEU A 107 18.00 -40.16 -14.08
CA LEU A 107 19.45 -40.25 -13.84
C LEU A 107 20.25 -39.61 -14.98
N LYS A 108 19.74 -39.69 -16.22
CA LYS A 108 20.39 -39.10 -17.40
C LYS A 108 20.33 -37.57 -17.39
N GLU A 109 19.22 -37.00 -16.97
CA GLU A 109 19.10 -35.55 -16.79
C GLU A 109 20.01 -35.06 -15.65
N GLY A 110 20.08 -35.80 -14.54
CA GLY A 110 21.02 -35.50 -13.45
C GLY A 110 22.48 -35.57 -13.89
N GLU A 111 22.87 -36.58 -14.70
CA GLU A 111 24.20 -36.68 -15.29
C GLU A 111 24.50 -35.50 -16.22
N LEU A 112 23.54 -35.13 -17.09
CA LEU A 112 23.66 -33.99 -17.99
C LEU A 112 23.81 -32.68 -17.17
N ASP A 113 22.97 -32.50 -16.19
CA ASP A 113 23.00 -31.32 -15.32
C ASP A 113 24.33 -31.17 -14.58
N TYR A 114 24.86 -32.27 -14.06
CA TYR A 114 26.18 -32.33 -13.47
C TYR A 114 27.27 -31.93 -14.47
N LYS A 115 27.30 -32.51 -15.68
CA LYS A 115 28.26 -32.17 -16.73
C LYS A 115 28.19 -30.69 -17.12
N LEU A 116 26.99 -30.16 -17.36
CA LEU A 116 26.79 -28.75 -17.70
C LEU A 116 27.30 -27.77 -16.60
N SER A 117 27.39 -28.22 -15.35
CA SER A 117 27.88 -27.45 -14.22
C SER A 117 29.35 -27.62 -13.91
N THR A 118 29.92 -28.80 -14.18
CA THR A 118 31.30 -29.18 -13.74
C THR A 118 32.31 -29.20 -14.86
N ASP A 119 31.88 -29.52 -16.11
CA ASP A 119 32.78 -29.50 -17.24
C ASP A 119 33.20 -28.06 -17.54
N LYS A 120 34.48 -27.87 -17.79
CA LYS A 120 35.07 -26.54 -17.94
C LYS A 120 35.80 -26.44 -19.28
N VAL A 121 35.74 -25.24 -19.85
CA VAL A 121 36.50 -24.90 -21.07
C VAL A 121 37.27 -23.61 -20.81
N ASP A 122 38.47 -23.57 -21.34
CA ASP A 122 39.31 -22.39 -21.42
C ASP A 122 39.34 -21.90 -22.89
N LEU A 123 39.22 -20.58 -23.07
CA LEU A 123 39.27 -20.00 -24.41
C LEU A 123 40.05 -18.69 -24.44
N ARG A 124 40.57 -18.38 -25.61
CA ARG A 124 41.08 -17.06 -25.97
C ARG A 124 40.03 -16.36 -26.83
N TYR A 125 39.85 -15.08 -26.61
CA TYR A 125 38.88 -14.32 -27.39
C TYR A 125 39.34 -12.89 -27.68
N VAL A 126 38.76 -12.31 -28.72
CA VAL A 126 38.84 -10.90 -29.06
C VAL A 126 37.45 -10.31 -29.07
N ARG A 127 37.24 -9.21 -28.39
CA ARG A 127 35.99 -8.48 -28.38
C ARG A 127 36.11 -7.20 -29.20
N VAL A 128 35.39 -7.11 -30.31
CA VAL A 128 35.25 -5.90 -31.11
C VAL A 128 33.96 -5.19 -30.71
N PRO A 129 34.03 -4.03 -30.04
CA PRO A 129 32.83 -3.34 -29.59
C PRO A 129 32.08 -2.69 -30.77
N TYR A 130 30.74 -2.68 -30.74
CA TYR A 130 29.92 -1.98 -31.74
C TYR A 130 30.19 -0.46 -31.81
N THR A 131 30.73 0.12 -30.78
CA THR A 131 31.16 1.54 -30.76
C THR A 131 32.34 1.84 -31.64
N SER A 132 33.08 0.81 -32.14
CA SER A 132 34.13 0.98 -33.15
C SER A 132 33.59 1.50 -34.47
N ILE A 133 32.28 1.38 -34.73
CA ILE A 133 31.61 1.89 -35.94
C ILE A 133 30.58 2.94 -35.49
N ALA A 134 30.70 4.15 -36.04
CA ALA A 134 29.77 5.24 -35.73
C ALA A 134 28.34 4.91 -36.17
N ASP A 135 27.34 5.35 -35.42
CA ASP A 135 25.91 5.13 -35.75
C ASP A 135 25.52 5.78 -37.09
N SER A 136 26.15 6.91 -37.40
CA SER A 136 25.94 7.64 -38.68
C SER A 136 26.39 6.87 -39.92
N THR A 137 27.18 5.80 -39.76
CA THR A 137 27.61 4.94 -40.89
C THR A 137 26.44 4.27 -41.58
N PHE A 138 25.35 3.98 -40.86
CA PHE A 138 24.19 3.30 -41.41
C PHE A 138 22.96 4.19 -41.34
N ILE A 139 22.52 4.64 -42.54
CA ILE A 139 21.22 5.28 -42.72
C ILE A 139 20.21 4.17 -42.92
N ILE A 140 19.20 4.11 -42.02
CA ILE A 140 18.16 3.08 -42.07
C ILE A 140 16.90 3.72 -42.64
N SER A 141 16.38 3.09 -43.72
CA SER A 141 15.18 3.56 -44.42
C SER A 141 13.91 3.09 -43.71
N LYS A 142 12.80 3.77 -43.97
CA LYS A 142 11.47 3.33 -43.51
C LYS A 142 11.10 1.92 -44.06
N ALA A 143 11.57 1.58 -45.26
CA ALA A 143 11.36 0.27 -45.84
C ALA A 143 12.03 -0.85 -45.01
N GLU A 144 13.27 -0.65 -44.57
CA GLU A 144 13.98 -1.61 -43.73
C GLU A 144 13.29 -1.78 -42.35
N ILE A 145 12.76 -0.70 -41.76
CA ILE A 145 12.00 -0.79 -40.54
C ILE A 145 10.71 -1.58 -40.76
N SER A 146 9.99 -1.34 -41.87
CA SER A 146 8.80 -2.10 -42.25
C SER A 146 9.07 -3.59 -42.45
N GLU A 147 10.20 -3.94 -43.09
CA GLU A 147 10.62 -5.34 -43.25
C GLU A 147 10.95 -5.98 -41.89
N TYR A 148 11.63 -5.26 -41.01
CA TYR A 148 11.96 -5.73 -39.68
C TYR A 148 10.68 -6.02 -38.85
N ILE A 149 9.69 -5.12 -38.88
CA ILE A 149 8.38 -5.34 -38.24
C ILE A 149 7.73 -6.62 -38.80
N LYS A 150 7.73 -6.80 -40.12
CA LYS A 150 7.13 -8.00 -40.75
C LYS A 150 7.88 -9.30 -40.40
N ALA A 151 9.20 -9.24 -40.26
CA ALA A 151 10.01 -10.38 -39.85
C ALA A 151 9.82 -10.78 -38.39
N HIS A 152 9.47 -9.81 -37.55
CA HIS A 152 9.30 -9.98 -36.08
C HIS A 152 7.86 -9.68 -35.64
N LYS A 153 6.86 -10.18 -36.36
CA LYS A 153 5.44 -9.85 -36.18
C LYS A 153 4.97 -9.97 -34.75
N GLU A 154 5.35 -11.03 -34.05
CA GLU A 154 4.89 -11.27 -32.66
C GLU A 154 5.41 -10.22 -31.66
N GLU A 155 6.59 -9.64 -31.95
CA GLU A 155 7.18 -8.59 -31.07
C GLU A 155 6.54 -7.22 -31.33
N TYR A 156 6.03 -6.98 -32.54
CA TYR A 156 5.48 -5.69 -32.98
C TYR A 156 3.99 -5.71 -33.24
N LYS A 157 3.27 -6.66 -32.68
CA LYS A 157 1.80 -6.58 -32.55
C LYS A 157 1.41 -5.49 -31.56
N GLN A 158 0.36 -4.78 -31.89
CA GLN A 158 -0.29 -3.83 -30.98
C GLN A 158 -1.78 -4.13 -30.89
N ASP A 159 -2.30 -3.95 -29.69
CA ASP A 159 -3.73 -3.91 -29.42
C ASP A 159 -4.32 -2.56 -29.86
N PRO A 160 -5.64 -2.47 -30.08
CA PRO A 160 -6.30 -1.19 -30.29
C PRO A 160 -6.00 -0.24 -29.14
N ALA A 161 -5.65 1.01 -29.46
CA ALA A 161 -5.36 2.02 -28.47
C ALA A 161 -5.76 3.41 -28.97
N ARG A 162 -5.95 4.33 -28.02
CA ARG A 162 -6.21 5.75 -28.31
C ARG A 162 -5.22 6.61 -27.53
N ASP A 163 -4.72 7.66 -28.17
CA ASP A 163 -4.07 8.75 -27.44
C ASP A 163 -5.09 9.85 -27.25
N ILE A 164 -5.14 10.39 -26.06
CA ILE A 164 -5.97 11.52 -25.70
C ILE A 164 -5.13 12.60 -25.05
N GLN A 165 -5.63 13.84 -25.11
CA GLN A 165 -5.14 14.91 -24.26
C GLN A 165 -6.32 15.62 -23.62
N PHE A 166 -6.12 16.22 -22.46
CA PHE A 166 -7.19 16.92 -21.78
C PHE A 166 -6.70 18.13 -21.01
N VAL A 167 -7.62 19.06 -20.77
CA VAL A 167 -7.50 20.11 -19.76
C VAL A 167 -8.49 19.81 -18.64
N TYR A 168 -8.11 20.19 -17.42
CA TYR A 168 -8.88 19.89 -16.22
C TYR A 168 -9.34 21.20 -15.55
N PHE A 169 -10.63 21.33 -15.35
CA PHE A 169 -11.28 22.38 -14.59
C PHE A 169 -11.62 21.79 -13.23
N GLU A 170 -10.75 22.04 -12.27
CA GLU A 170 -10.84 21.45 -10.93
C GLU A 170 -11.79 22.26 -10.05
N ASP A 171 -12.69 21.56 -9.37
CA ASP A 171 -13.55 22.11 -8.33
C ASP A 171 -12.69 22.51 -7.12
N LYS A 172 -12.36 23.79 -7.08
CA LYS A 172 -11.59 24.42 -6.00
C LYS A 172 -12.34 25.66 -5.52
N PRO A 173 -12.41 25.84 -4.20
CA PRO A 173 -12.92 27.06 -3.62
C PRO A 173 -12.18 28.28 -4.17
N SER A 174 -12.92 29.33 -4.50
CA SER A 174 -12.36 30.62 -4.87
C SER A 174 -11.86 31.38 -3.63
N SER A 175 -11.16 32.49 -3.83
CA SER A 175 -10.79 33.41 -2.74
C SER A 175 -12.02 34.05 -2.09
N GLU A 176 -13.07 34.24 -2.86
CA GLU A 176 -14.37 34.76 -2.42
C GLU A 176 -15.09 33.73 -1.53
N ASP A 177 -15.03 32.44 -1.87
CA ASP A 177 -15.58 31.35 -1.07
C ASP A 177 -14.81 31.24 0.27
N GLU A 178 -13.48 31.28 0.23
CA GLU A 178 -12.66 31.27 1.45
C GLU A 178 -13.03 32.45 2.36
N ALA A 179 -13.15 33.66 1.80
CA ALA A 179 -13.50 34.85 2.57
C ALA A 179 -14.93 34.78 3.15
N ALA A 180 -15.88 34.22 2.40
CA ALA A 180 -17.26 34.03 2.85
C ALA A 180 -17.33 33.05 4.04
N ILE A 181 -16.62 31.93 3.98
CA ILE A 181 -16.57 30.93 5.06
C ILE A 181 -15.84 31.49 6.28
N GLU A 182 -14.76 32.29 6.10
CA GLU A 182 -14.08 32.97 7.20
C GLU A 182 -14.99 34.01 7.87
N ALA A 183 -15.80 34.72 7.11
CA ALA A 183 -16.80 35.65 7.62
C ALA A 183 -17.91 34.91 8.39
N GLU A 184 -18.44 33.82 7.85
CA GLU A 184 -19.46 32.98 8.49
C GLU A 184 -18.99 32.47 9.86
N ILE A 185 -17.78 31.86 9.91
CA ILE A 185 -17.24 31.36 11.17
C ILE A 185 -16.99 32.49 12.17
N THR A 186 -16.63 33.67 11.71
CA THR A 186 -16.40 34.86 12.53
C THR A 186 -17.71 35.39 13.12
N GLU A 187 -18.78 35.38 12.35
CA GLU A 187 -20.12 35.79 12.83
C GLU A 187 -20.62 34.87 13.94
N LEU A 188 -20.35 33.57 13.86
CA LEU A 188 -20.73 32.59 14.89
C LEU A 188 -20.02 32.79 16.23
N LEU A 189 -18.99 33.66 16.32
CA LEU A 189 -18.28 33.93 17.58
C LEU A 189 -19.06 34.89 18.48
N GLY A 190 -19.85 35.78 17.91
CA GLY A 190 -20.61 36.81 18.62
C GLY A 190 -22.01 36.35 19.02
N ASP A 191 -22.55 37.01 20.05
CA ASP A 191 -23.95 36.86 20.44
C ASP A 191 -24.84 37.56 19.42
N ARG A 192 -25.99 36.96 19.11
CA ARG A 192 -27.01 37.57 18.27
C ARG A 192 -28.36 37.60 18.99
N VAL A 193 -29.17 38.57 18.66
CA VAL A 193 -30.53 38.69 19.17
C VAL A 193 -31.49 38.19 18.11
N GLU A 194 -32.33 37.24 18.49
CA GLU A 194 -33.29 36.62 17.55
C GLU A 194 -34.71 36.73 18.12
N TYR A 195 -35.66 37.16 17.26
CA TYR A 195 -37.06 37.23 17.61
C TYR A 195 -37.76 35.92 17.24
N PHE A 196 -38.40 35.29 18.19
CA PHE A 196 -39.17 34.06 18.02
C PHE A 196 -40.66 34.33 17.93
N GLU A 197 -41.22 34.27 16.74
CA GLU A 197 -42.65 34.55 16.49
C GLU A 197 -43.57 33.66 17.32
N GLU A 198 -43.19 32.37 17.53
CA GLU A 198 -43.99 31.39 18.27
C GLU A 198 -44.19 31.79 19.73
N ARG A 199 -43.31 32.58 20.29
CA ARG A 199 -43.31 32.97 21.71
C ARG A 199 -43.50 34.47 21.89
N ASP A 200 -43.60 35.25 20.82
CA ASP A 200 -43.63 36.71 20.79
C ASP A 200 -42.54 37.31 21.73
N ALA A 201 -41.33 36.76 21.62
CA ALA A 201 -40.22 37.10 22.50
C ALA A 201 -38.91 37.17 21.76
N THR A 202 -38.06 38.07 22.19
CA THR A 202 -36.69 38.22 21.69
C THR A 202 -35.73 37.53 22.67
N ASP A 203 -34.94 36.55 22.19
CA ASP A 203 -33.94 35.88 23.00
C ASP A 203 -32.51 36.17 22.47
N THR A 204 -31.55 36.13 23.39
CA THR A 204 -30.14 36.19 23.01
C THR A 204 -29.62 34.81 22.72
N ILE A 205 -29.21 34.56 21.46
CA ILE A 205 -28.50 33.37 21.04
C ILE A 205 -27.01 33.61 21.30
N TYR A 206 -26.44 32.90 22.27
CA TYR A 206 -25.03 33.03 22.56
C TYR A 206 -24.15 32.47 21.46
N GLY A 207 -23.17 33.24 21.01
CA GLY A 207 -22.13 32.83 20.11
C GLY A 207 -21.09 31.89 20.73
N PHE A 208 -20.17 31.40 19.96
CA PHE A 208 -19.16 30.44 20.42
C PHE A 208 -18.33 30.96 21.59
N ARG A 209 -18.10 32.27 21.65
CA ARG A 209 -17.37 32.90 22.75
C ARG A 209 -18.08 32.72 24.10
N ASN A 210 -19.39 32.92 24.12
CA ASN A 210 -20.17 33.03 25.35
C ASN A 210 -21.03 31.81 25.65
N THR A 211 -21.14 30.85 24.74
CA THR A 211 -21.88 29.61 24.96
C THR A 211 -21.34 28.87 26.19
N LYS A 212 -22.25 28.34 27.00
CA LYS A 212 -21.93 27.48 28.15
C LYS A 212 -21.94 26.01 27.78
N ASP A 213 -22.63 25.64 26.73
CA ASP A 213 -22.71 24.28 26.20
C ASP A 213 -22.01 24.21 24.86
N ASN A 214 -20.70 23.91 24.90
CA ASN A 214 -19.87 23.78 23.72
C ASN A 214 -20.33 22.62 22.84
N ALA A 215 -20.84 21.52 23.41
CA ALA A 215 -21.28 20.36 22.64
C ALA A 215 -22.52 20.71 21.80
N ALA A 216 -23.57 21.23 22.44
CA ALA A 216 -24.78 21.61 21.75
C ALA A 216 -24.55 22.75 20.72
N PHE A 217 -23.59 23.64 20.99
CA PHE A 217 -23.21 24.68 20.04
C PHE A 217 -22.54 24.10 18.80
N LEU A 218 -21.54 23.23 18.98
CA LEU A 218 -20.79 22.62 17.86
C LEU A 218 -21.63 21.63 17.07
N ASP A 219 -22.54 20.90 17.71
CA ASP A 219 -23.48 20.01 17.00
C ASP A 219 -24.37 20.75 16.00
N ARG A 220 -24.66 22.03 16.26
CA ARG A 220 -25.51 22.87 15.37
C ARG A 220 -24.75 23.70 14.37
N ASN A 221 -23.53 24.11 14.69
CA ASN A 221 -22.81 25.15 13.95
C ASN A 221 -21.43 24.71 13.43
N SER A 222 -21.02 23.46 13.62
CA SER A 222 -19.68 23.00 13.25
C SER A 222 -19.76 21.72 12.43
N ASP A 223 -18.87 21.57 11.47
CA ASP A 223 -18.73 20.33 10.70
C ASP A 223 -18.03 19.22 11.51
N THR A 224 -17.48 19.59 12.67
CA THR A 224 -16.87 18.63 13.60
C THR A 224 -17.52 18.73 14.97
N LYS A 225 -17.78 17.58 15.60
CA LYS A 225 -18.36 17.52 16.95
C LYS A 225 -17.34 17.84 18.02
N PHE A 226 -17.85 18.21 19.21
CA PHE A 226 -16.99 18.41 20.39
C PHE A 226 -16.38 17.08 20.85
N ASP A 227 -15.05 17.04 20.84
CA ASP A 227 -14.27 15.95 21.41
C ASP A 227 -13.94 16.29 22.87
N THR A 228 -14.47 15.50 23.79
CA THR A 228 -14.25 15.70 25.24
C THR A 228 -12.91 15.15 25.74
N ILE A 229 -12.09 14.58 24.86
CA ILE A 229 -10.80 13.99 25.20
C ILE A 229 -9.77 15.08 25.48
N TYR A 230 -8.99 14.89 26.53
CA TYR A 230 -7.82 15.70 26.78
C TYR A 230 -6.69 15.33 25.84
N LYS A 231 -6.06 16.32 25.22
CA LYS A 231 -5.01 16.16 24.21
C LYS A 231 -3.68 16.72 24.69
N ALA A 232 -2.63 16.00 24.41
CA ALA A 232 -1.27 16.47 24.57
C ALA A 232 -0.89 17.41 23.41
N LYS A 233 0.17 18.21 23.58
CA LYS A 233 0.66 19.14 22.55
C LYS A 233 0.88 18.48 21.19
N LYS A 234 1.43 17.25 21.17
CA LYS A 234 1.71 16.48 19.93
C LYS A 234 0.48 16.04 19.14
N GLU A 235 -0.70 16.07 19.78
CA GLU A 235 -2.00 15.70 19.17
C GLU A 235 -2.74 16.92 18.61
N LEU A 236 -2.21 18.11 18.83
CA LEU A 236 -2.74 19.37 18.28
C LEU A 236 -2.12 19.65 16.91
N PRO A 237 -2.79 20.48 16.07
CA PRO A 237 -2.22 20.92 14.80
C PRO A 237 -0.84 21.56 15.00
N VAL A 238 0.19 20.95 14.43
CA VAL A 238 1.62 21.28 14.71
C VAL A 238 1.90 22.77 14.59
N LYS A 239 1.35 23.43 13.56
CA LYS A 239 1.54 24.87 13.30
C LYS A 239 0.98 25.77 14.40
N PHE A 240 -0.03 25.31 15.12
CA PHE A 240 -0.80 26.09 16.10
C PHE A 240 -0.72 25.55 17.52
N ALA A 241 -0.01 24.45 17.74
CA ALA A 241 0.03 23.73 19.00
C ALA A 241 0.48 24.62 20.18
N ASP A 242 1.50 25.44 20.00
CA ASP A 242 2.00 26.35 21.03
C ASP A 242 0.96 27.42 21.40
N SER A 243 0.32 28.01 20.39
CA SER A 243 -0.74 29.02 20.61
C SER A 243 -1.94 28.41 21.33
N LEU A 244 -2.33 27.18 20.97
CA LEU A 244 -3.44 26.48 21.59
C LEU A 244 -3.14 26.07 23.03
N MET A 245 -1.95 25.55 23.32
CA MET A 245 -1.53 25.21 24.68
C MET A 245 -1.46 26.46 25.60
N GLY A 246 -1.06 27.60 25.03
CA GLY A 246 -0.93 28.88 25.76
C GLY A 246 -2.24 29.56 26.09
N LEU A 247 -3.39 29.17 25.51
CA LEU A 247 -4.67 29.83 25.72
C LEU A 247 -5.13 29.75 27.21
N GLU A 248 -5.67 30.84 27.75
CA GLU A 248 -6.40 30.80 29.02
C GLU A 248 -7.75 30.11 28.88
N ILE A 249 -8.26 29.51 29.94
CA ILE A 249 -9.57 28.83 29.93
C ILE A 249 -10.66 29.82 29.51
N GLY A 250 -11.47 29.47 28.55
CA GLY A 250 -12.50 30.31 27.92
C GLY A 250 -12.00 31.19 26.75
N ALA A 251 -10.69 31.34 26.57
CA ALA A 251 -10.14 32.14 25.49
C ALA A 251 -10.27 31.42 24.14
N LEU A 252 -10.40 32.22 23.08
CA LEU A 252 -10.49 31.75 21.68
C LEU A 252 -9.19 32.01 20.94
N PHE A 253 -8.84 31.10 20.04
CA PHE A 253 -7.79 31.25 19.05
C PHE A 253 -8.36 31.03 17.65
N GLY A 254 -8.15 31.97 16.75
CA GLY A 254 -8.63 31.91 15.38
C GLY A 254 -9.50 33.11 14.96
N PRO A 255 -10.07 33.10 13.73
CA PRO A 255 -10.02 32.02 12.74
C PRO A 255 -8.62 31.68 12.25
N TYR A 256 -8.36 30.39 12.03
CA TYR A 256 -7.13 29.93 11.40
C TYR A 256 -7.45 28.80 10.41
N LYS A 257 -6.69 28.78 9.30
CA LYS A 257 -6.83 27.75 8.28
C LYS A 257 -5.95 26.55 8.64
N ASP A 258 -6.58 25.37 8.78
CA ASP A 258 -5.91 24.10 9.01
C ASP A 258 -6.47 23.05 8.06
N ASN A 259 -5.59 22.57 7.15
CA ASN A 259 -5.97 21.78 6.00
C ASN A 259 -7.03 22.51 5.14
N ASN A 260 -8.14 21.85 4.85
CA ASN A 260 -9.24 22.40 4.06
C ASN A 260 -10.37 22.95 4.94
N SER A 261 -10.07 23.56 6.08
CA SER A 261 -11.09 24.11 6.99
C SER A 261 -10.60 25.39 7.67
N PHE A 262 -11.53 26.33 7.88
CA PHE A 262 -11.34 27.38 8.87
C PHE A 262 -11.76 26.87 10.23
N LYS A 263 -10.98 27.21 11.25
CA LYS A 263 -11.19 26.75 12.63
C LYS A 263 -11.09 27.90 13.62
N VAL A 264 -11.89 27.82 14.66
CA VAL A 264 -11.75 28.63 15.88
C VAL A 264 -11.75 27.68 17.06
N SER A 265 -10.72 27.74 17.88
CA SER A 265 -10.55 26.85 19.04
C SER A 265 -10.73 27.61 20.33
N LYS A 266 -11.52 27.04 21.25
CA LYS A 266 -11.78 27.54 22.58
C LYS A 266 -11.17 26.62 23.63
N MET A 267 -10.36 27.16 24.50
CA MET A 267 -9.83 26.40 25.64
C MET A 267 -10.96 26.09 26.63
N VAL A 268 -11.28 24.83 26.82
CA VAL A 268 -12.33 24.38 27.76
C VAL A 268 -11.75 24.05 29.11
N ALA A 269 -10.66 23.30 29.15
CA ALA A 269 -9.99 22.93 30.40
C ALA A 269 -8.50 22.64 30.18
N LYS A 270 -7.73 22.77 31.25
CA LYS A 270 -6.32 22.39 31.31
C LYS A 270 -6.11 21.37 32.41
N LYS A 271 -5.28 20.39 32.18
CA LYS A 271 -4.86 19.39 33.15
C LYS A 271 -3.33 19.42 33.25
N PRO A 272 -2.74 20.23 34.13
CA PRO A 272 -1.29 20.25 34.31
C PRO A 272 -0.78 18.86 34.70
N ASN A 273 0.32 18.43 34.09
CA ASN A 273 0.87 17.08 34.28
C ASN A 273 -0.18 15.97 34.11
N GLY A 274 -1.12 16.15 33.17
CA GLY A 274 -2.25 15.23 32.96
C GLY A 274 -1.87 13.90 32.30
N SER A 275 -0.65 13.81 31.80
CA SER A 275 -0.07 12.59 31.25
C SER A 275 1.35 12.42 31.78
N VAL A 276 1.71 11.19 32.13
CA VAL A 276 3.01 10.82 32.70
C VAL A 276 3.66 9.78 31.83
N LYS A 277 4.92 9.97 31.51
CA LYS A 277 5.78 8.94 30.94
C LYS A 277 6.56 8.28 32.07
N ALA A 278 6.52 6.95 32.14
CA ALA A 278 7.27 6.22 33.15
C ALA A 278 7.92 4.96 32.57
N SER A 279 9.01 4.56 33.21
CA SER A 279 9.64 3.25 33.02
C SER A 279 9.56 2.45 34.31
N HIS A 280 9.39 1.13 34.19
CA HIS A 280 9.35 0.27 35.36
C HIS A 280 10.13 -1.03 35.24
N ILE A 281 10.51 -1.58 36.39
CA ILE A 281 11.05 -2.93 36.56
C ILE A 281 10.05 -3.66 37.46
N LEU A 282 9.42 -4.72 36.96
CA LEU A 282 8.49 -5.53 37.73
C LEU A 282 9.23 -6.75 38.29
N ILE A 283 9.10 -6.96 39.59
CA ILE A 283 9.56 -8.18 40.28
C ILE A 283 8.34 -8.86 40.89
N SER A 284 7.87 -9.89 40.18
CA SER A 284 6.71 -10.68 40.59
C SER A 284 7.10 -11.77 41.59
N TRP A 285 6.10 -12.35 42.28
CA TRP A 285 6.28 -13.53 43.14
C TRP A 285 5.31 -14.64 42.74
N ALA A 286 5.56 -15.88 43.19
CA ALA A 286 4.67 -17.00 42.93
C ALA A 286 3.27 -16.74 43.54
N GLY A 287 2.25 -16.72 42.70
CA GLY A 287 0.86 -16.40 43.09
C GLY A 287 0.45 -14.93 42.90
N ALA A 288 1.31 -14.05 42.38
CA ALA A 288 0.91 -12.72 41.93
C ALA A 288 -0.01 -12.81 40.71
N GLU A 289 -0.80 -11.77 40.45
CA GLU A 289 -1.66 -11.74 39.26
C GLU A 289 -0.83 -11.74 37.96
N ARG A 290 -1.26 -12.55 36.97
CA ARG A 290 -0.61 -12.67 35.64
C ARG A 290 0.88 -12.96 35.67
N VAL A 291 1.37 -13.59 36.77
CA VAL A 291 2.76 -13.97 36.89
C VAL A 291 3.13 -15.07 35.89
N ASN A 292 4.34 -14.99 35.31
CA ASN A 292 4.88 -16.08 34.49
C ASN A 292 5.04 -17.33 35.39
N PRO A 293 4.53 -18.53 34.99
CA PRO A 293 4.65 -19.79 35.72
C PRO A 293 6.10 -20.18 36.11
N GLU A 294 7.09 -19.66 35.42
CA GLU A 294 8.50 -19.86 35.72
C GLU A 294 8.98 -19.09 36.96
N VAL A 295 8.21 -18.14 37.46
CA VAL A 295 8.54 -17.36 38.66
C VAL A 295 8.20 -18.18 39.89
N THR A 296 9.24 -18.68 40.58
CA THR A 296 9.12 -19.54 41.78
C THR A 296 9.42 -18.82 43.07
N ARG A 297 9.95 -17.58 43.02
CA ARG A 297 10.33 -16.80 44.20
C ARG A 297 9.14 -16.47 45.08
N THR A 298 9.35 -16.46 46.40
CA THR A 298 8.33 -16.00 47.35
C THR A 298 8.16 -14.48 47.32
N LYS A 299 7.13 -13.96 47.99
CA LYS A 299 6.91 -12.54 48.10
C LYS A 299 8.04 -11.80 48.82
N GLU A 300 8.60 -12.41 49.87
CA GLU A 300 9.72 -11.89 50.63
C GLU A 300 11.01 -11.84 49.80
N GLU A 301 11.28 -12.87 49.01
CA GLU A 301 12.42 -12.91 48.08
C GLU A 301 12.27 -11.86 46.97
N ALA A 302 11.04 -11.64 46.45
CA ALA A 302 10.76 -10.61 45.48
C ALA A 302 10.98 -9.20 46.08
N GLU A 303 10.58 -8.99 47.32
CA GLU A 303 10.79 -7.72 48.03
C GLU A 303 12.28 -7.40 48.21
N VAL A 304 13.09 -8.40 48.66
CA VAL A 304 14.54 -8.25 48.81
C VAL A 304 15.18 -7.88 47.45
N LYS A 305 14.88 -8.63 46.40
CA LYS A 305 15.38 -8.36 45.05
C LYS A 305 14.97 -6.96 44.54
N ALA A 306 13.72 -6.56 44.78
CA ALA A 306 13.23 -5.25 44.37
C ALA A 306 13.94 -4.11 45.11
N LYS A 307 14.23 -4.28 46.40
CA LYS A 307 14.99 -3.27 47.22
C LYS A 307 16.45 -3.16 46.75
N GLU A 308 17.10 -4.25 46.38
CA GLU A 308 18.45 -4.24 45.80
C GLU A 308 18.47 -3.50 44.49
N LEU A 309 17.56 -3.83 43.56
CA LEU A 309 17.44 -3.17 42.26
C LEU A 309 17.05 -1.69 42.41
N LEU A 310 16.21 -1.33 43.38
CA LEU A 310 15.90 0.08 43.68
C LEU A 310 17.15 0.86 44.08
N LYS A 311 18.01 0.27 44.90
CA LYS A 311 19.28 0.90 45.32
C LYS A 311 20.20 1.10 44.12
N GLU A 312 20.27 0.12 43.25
CA GLU A 312 21.05 0.18 42.01
C GLU A 312 20.47 1.22 41.04
N ALA A 313 19.15 1.20 40.78
CA ALA A 313 18.46 2.14 39.92
C ALA A 313 18.58 3.60 40.34
N LYS A 314 18.82 3.86 41.63
CA LYS A 314 19.09 5.20 42.20
C LYS A 314 20.55 5.64 42.04
N SER A 315 21.45 4.75 41.59
CA SER A 315 22.85 5.10 41.36
C SER A 315 23.00 5.99 40.13
N THR A 316 23.88 6.98 40.20
CA THR A 316 24.16 7.89 39.08
C THR A 316 24.82 7.20 37.87
N THR A 317 25.33 5.99 38.04
CA THR A 317 25.97 5.18 37.00
C THR A 317 25.06 4.13 36.41
N ALA A 318 23.85 3.93 36.96
CA ALA A 318 22.93 2.90 36.49
C ALA A 318 22.18 3.32 35.23
N VAL A 319 22.09 2.39 34.29
CA VAL A 319 21.25 2.52 33.11
C VAL A 319 19.93 1.78 33.37
N PHE A 320 18.88 2.51 33.75
CA PHE A 320 17.59 1.94 34.15
C PHE A 320 17.03 0.96 33.12
N ALA A 321 17.19 1.27 31.83
CA ALA A 321 16.71 0.42 30.75
C ALA A 321 17.45 -0.95 30.68
N GLU A 322 18.73 -1.01 31.06
CA GLU A 322 19.49 -2.28 31.13
C GLU A 322 19.02 -3.09 32.32
N LEU A 323 18.88 -2.46 33.49
CA LEU A 323 18.33 -3.13 34.66
C LEU A 323 16.94 -3.71 34.41
N ALA A 324 16.10 -2.99 33.65
CA ALA A 324 14.77 -3.46 33.29
C ALA A 324 14.83 -4.67 32.33
N ARG A 325 15.71 -4.64 31.33
CA ARG A 325 15.87 -5.78 30.40
C ARG A 325 16.34 -7.05 31.10
N ASP A 326 17.27 -6.89 32.04
CA ASP A 326 17.94 -8.02 32.68
C ASP A 326 17.13 -8.62 33.84
N ASN A 327 16.26 -7.83 34.47
CA ASN A 327 15.64 -8.22 35.73
C ASN A 327 14.11 -8.18 35.76
N SER A 328 13.47 -7.48 34.83
CA SER A 328 12.02 -7.29 34.90
C SER A 328 11.24 -8.51 34.41
N ASP A 329 10.27 -8.94 35.21
CA ASP A 329 9.30 -9.97 34.81
C ASP A 329 8.14 -9.37 33.95
N GLY A 330 8.12 -8.07 33.77
CA GLY A 330 7.05 -7.37 33.04
C GLY A 330 7.23 -7.38 31.51
N PRO A 331 6.14 -7.27 30.75
CA PRO A 331 6.18 -7.31 29.29
C PRO A 331 6.90 -6.12 28.63
N SER A 332 7.18 -5.06 29.40
CA SER A 332 7.97 -3.90 28.95
C SER A 332 9.48 -4.11 29.06
N ALA A 333 9.95 -5.21 29.68
CA ALA A 333 11.37 -5.52 29.84
C ALA A 333 12.20 -5.39 28.55
N PRO A 334 11.79 -5.95 27.39
CA PRO A 334 12.56 -5.83 26.15
C PRO A 334 12.72 -4.38 25.66
N ARG A 335 11.80 -3.50 26.05
CA ARG A 335 11.86 -2.06 25.75
C ARG A 335 12.54 -1.24 26.84
N GLY A 336 13.28 -1.89 27.77
CA GLY A 336 13.93 -1.23 28.89
C GLY A 336 12.98 -0.72 29.96
N GLY A 337 11.81 -1.35 30.07
CA GLY A 337 10.77 -0.97 31.03
C GLY A 337 9.88 0.20 30.59
N ASP A 338 10.11 0.81 29.42
CA ASP A 338 9.34 1.98 28.94
C ASP A 338 7.87 1.62 28.70
N LEU A 339 7.00 2.35 29.41
CA LEU A 339 5.54 2.24 29.32
C LEU A 339 4.92 3.30 28.37
N GLY A 340 5.73 4.26 27.91
CA GLY A 340 5.25 5.43 27.18
C GLY A 340 4.48 6.40 28.08
N TYR A 341 3.77 7.35 27.45
CA TYR A 341 2.87 8.25 28.14
C TYR A 341 1.52 7.59 28.41
N PHE A 342 0.99 7.82 29.59
CA PHE A 342 -0.35 7.39 29.99
C PHE A 342 -1.05 8.45 30.84
N GLN A 343 -2.37 8.49 30.74
CA GLN A 343 -3.21 9.39 31.52
C GLN A 343 -3.60 8.74 32.85
N GLU A 344 -4.07 9.57 33.79
CA GLU A 344 -4.55 9.12 35.07
C GLU A 344 -5.67 8.09 34.95
N GLY A 345 -5.60 7.02 35.73
CA GLY A 345 -6.57 5.92 35.74
C GLY A 345 -6.29 4.80 34.72
N VAL A 346 -5.26 4.91 33.89
CA VAL A 346 -4.87 3.83 32.94
C VAL A 346 -4.14 2.70 33.65
N MET A 347 -3.31 3.03 34.65
CA MET A 347 -2.58 2.05 35.44
C MET A 347 -3.34 1.67 36.73
N THR A 348 -2.91 0.60 37.40
CA THR A 348 -3.49 0.23 38.70
C THR A 348 -3.38 1.37 39.69
N PRO A 349 -4.35 1.51 40.64
CA PRO A 349 -4.42 2.68 41.49
C PRO A 349 -3.10 3.04 42.19
N LYS A 350 -2.45 2.09 42.83
CA LYS A 350 -1.17 2.34 43.54
C LYS A 350 -0.03 2.76 42.59
N PHE A 351 0.04 2.18 41.41
CA PHE A 351 1.03 2.57 40.38
C PHE A 351 0.72 3.97 39.85
N ASN A 352 -0.55 4.22 39.57
CA ASN A 352 -1.05 5.52 39.13
C ASN A 352 -0.72 6.63 40.14
N ASP A 353 -1.10 6.44 41.41
CA ASP A 353 -0.83 7.40 42.48
C ASP A 353 0.67 7.66 42.62
N PHE A 354 1.49 6.63 42.50
CA PHE A 354 2.94 6.77 42.51
C PHE A 354 3.45 7.63 41.35
N ALA A 355 3.04 7.32 40.11
CA ALA A 355 3.55 7.98 38.90
C ALA A 355 3.13 9.46 38.84
N PHE A 356 1.87 9.76 39.20
CA PHE A 356 1.36 11.13 39.18
C PHE A 356 1.78 11.94 40.39
N GLY A 357 1.97 11.29 41.55
CA GLY A 357 2.31 11.96 42.83
C GLY A 357 3.79 12.33 42.98
N ASN A 358 4.70 11.79 42.16
CA ASN A 358 6.13 12.08 42.24
C ASN A 358 6.59 12.96 41.06
N GLU A 359 7.68 13.69 41.25
CA GLU A 359 8.25 14.58 40.23
C GLU A 359 9.03 13.79 39.16
N GLU A 360 9.28 14.44 38.03
CA GLU A 360 10.15 13.93 36.97
C GLU A 360 11.54 13.58 37.51
N GLY A 361 12.08 12.46 37.06
CA GLY A 361 13.37 11.89 37.50
C GLY A 361 13.27 11.09 38.80
N TYR A 362 12.13 11.07 39.51
CA TYR A 362 12.00 10.30 40.71
C TYR A 362 12.00 8.79 40.44
N VAL A 363 12.78 8.08 41.28
CA VAL A 363 12.84 6.61 41.24
C VAL A 363 12.41 6.06 42.60
N GLY A 364 11.41 5.22 42.62
CA GLY A 364 10.91 4.59 43.84
C GLY A 364 10.28 3.23 43.61
N MET A 365 9.73 2.65 44.66
CA MET A 365 9.12 1.32 44.63
C MET A 365 7.67 1.37 45.07
N VAL A 366 6.80 0.66 44.38
CA VAL A 366 5.39 0.49 44.74
C VAL A 366 4.99 -0.98 44.60
N GLU A 367 4.18 -1.47 45.52
CA GLU A 367 3.61 -2.83 45.50
C GLU A 367 2.21 -2.80 44.89
N THR A 368 1.98 -3.68 43.91
CA THR A 368 0.68 -3.93 43.30
C THR A 368 0.33 -5.42 43.36
N GLU A 369 -0.82 -5.81 42.85
CA GLU A 369 -1.26 -7.20 42.70
C GLU A 369 -0.36 -8.02 41.76
N PHE A 370 0.44 -7.37 40.90
CA PHE A 370 1.36 -8.02 39.93
C PHE A 370 2.77 -8.26 40.50
N GLY A 371 3.16 -7.49 41.50
CA GLY A 371 4.51 -7.55 42.06
C GLY A 371 4.99 -6.22 42.66
N TYR A 372 6.29 -6.19 42.94
CA TYR A 372 6.99 -4.95 43.28
C TYR A 372 7.48 -4.26 42.04
N HIS A 373 7.05 -3.01 41.83
CA HIS A 373 7.50 -2.20 40.69
C HIS A 373 8.54 -1.18 41.19
N ILE A 374 9.72 -1.20 40.61
CA ILE A 374 10.64 -0.07 40.68
C ILE A 374 10.23 0.85 39.53
N VAL A 375 9.76 2.04 39.82
CA VAL A 375 9.21 2.98 38.85
C VAL A 375 10.09 4.21 38.80
N ARG A 376 10.41 4.65 37.57
CA ARG A 376 11.01 5.95 37.30
C ARG A 376 10.01 6.79 36.51
N VAL A 377 9.74 7.98 37.01
CA VAL A 377 8.98 9.01 36.31
C VAL A 377 9.92 9.66 35.29
N ASP A 378 9.67 9.44 34.00
CA ASP A 378 10.58 9.89 32.93
C ASP A 378 10.27 11.30 32.45
N ASP A 379 8.98 11.65 32.35
CA ASP A 379 8.52 12.96 31.88
C ASP A 379 7.05 13.18 32.26
N LYS A 380 6.61 14.44 32.26
CA LYS A 380 5.22 14.83 32.44
C LYS A 380 4.80 15.86 31.42
N GLU A 381 3.62 15.68 30.86
CA GLU A 381 3.08 16.62 29.87
C GLU A 381 1.70 17.15 30.30
N ASP A 382 1.48 18.44 30.04
CA ASP A 382 0.18 19.07 30.24
C ASP A 382 -0.79 18.60 29.16
N LEU A 383 -2.03 18.41 29.54
CA LEU A 383 -3.12 18.11 28.64
C LEU A 383 -4.12 19.27 28.62
N VAL A 384 -4.71 19.46 27.44
CA VAL A 384 -5.76 20.46 27.21
C VAL A 384 -7.00 19.83 26.61
N GLN A 385 -8.16 20.35 26.99
CA GLN A 385 -9.44 20.05 26.35
C GLN A 385 -9.86 21.28 25.55
N ILE A 386 -10.05 21.11 24.25
CA ILE A 386 -10.31 22.20 23.30
C ILE A 386 -11.60 21.91 22.55
N ALA A 387 -12.53 22.84 22.58
CA ALA A 387 -13.69 22.87 21.69
C ALA A 387 -13.29 23.60 20.39
N THR A 388 -13.49 22.99 19.24
CA THR A 388 -13.11 23.57 17.96
C THR A 388 -14.32 23.70 17.05
N LEU A 389 -14.69 24.95 16.76
CA LEU A 389 -15.64 25.30 15.70
C LEU A 389 -14.90 25.19 14.37
N SER A 390 -15.39 24.38 13.45
CA SER A 390 -14.75 24.07 12.15
C SER A 390 -15.76 24.22 11.02
N ARG A 391 -15.34 24.88 9.94
CA ARG A 391 -16.06 24.95 8.67
C ARG A 391 -15.15 24.49 7.55
N VAL A 392 -15.61 23.50 6.79
CA VAL A 392 -14.91 23.02 5.60
C VAL A 392 -14.95 24.11 4.53
N ILE A 393 -13.85 24.29 3.82
CA ILE A 393 -13.75 25.25 2.73
C ILE A 393 -14.16 24.51 1.45
N GLU A 394 -15.35 24.82 0.96
CA GLU A 394 -15.94 24.23 -0.25
C GLU A 394 -16.25 25.32 -1.26
N ALA A 395 -16.25 24.96 -2.54
CA ALA A 395 -16.65 25.88 -3.60
C ALA A 395 -18.16 26.15 -3.50
N SER A 396 -18.55 27.43 -3.58
CA SER A 396 -19.95 27.85 -3.63
C SER A 396 -20.62 27.40 -4.92
N GLU A 397 -21.96 27.44 -4.93
CA GLU A 397 -22.75 27.21 -6.16
C GLU A 397 -22.37 28.20 -7.28
N GLU A 398 -22.00 29.43 -6.94
CA GLU A 398 -21.56 30.43 -7.91
C GLU A 398 -20.20 30.03 -8.54
N THR A 399 -19.24 29.58 -7.71
CA THR A 399 -17.94 29.08 -8.19
C THR A 399 -18.14 27.85 -9.07
N LEU A 400 -19.00 26.89 -8.67
CA LEU A 400 -19.29 25.68 -9.46
C LEU A 400 -19.99 26.01 -10.79
N ASN A 401 -20.92 26.96 -10.81
CA ASN A 401 -21.59 27.44 -12.04
C ASN A 401 -20.61 28.17 -12.99
N THR A 402 -19.67 28.91 -12.42
CA THR A 402 -18.62 29.59 -13.20
C THR A 402 -17.71 28.54 -13.82
N LEU A 403 -17.26 27.54 -13.04
CA LEU A 403 -16.43 26.42 -13.50
C LEU A 403 -17.11 25.64 -14.65
N PHE A 404 -18.40 25.32 -14.50
CA PHE A 404 -19.19 24.66 -15.53
C PHE A 404 -19.26 25.52 -16.82
N THR A 405 -19.48 26.82 -16.66
CA THR A 405 -19.57 27.77 -17.78
C THR A 405 -18.24 27.86 -18.52
N ASP A 406 -17.12 27.96 -17.79
CA ASP A 406 -15.78 28.06 -18.37
C ASP A 406 -15.35 26.77 -19.08
N ALA A 407 -15.64 25.59 -18.48
CA ALA A 407 -15.41 24.31 -19.13
C ALA A 407 -16.25 24.14 -20.41
N THR A 408 -17.52 24.61 -20.39
CA THR A 408 -18.41 24.55 -21.56
C THR A 408 -17.97 25.52 -22.66
N LYS A 409 -17.57 26.75 -22.31
CA LYS A 409 -17.02 27.72 -23.27
C LYS A 409 -15.76 27.21 -23.93
N PHE A 410 -14.85 26.60 -23.11
CA PHE A 410 -13.64 26.01 -23.65
C PHE A 410 -13.94 24.88 -24.63
N GLU A 411 -14.87 23.97 -24.31
CA GLU A 411 -15.29 22.90 -25.21
C GLU A 411 -15.81 23.47 -26.54
N MET A 412 -16.73 24.43 -26.49
CA MET A 412 -17.31 25.07 -27.68
C MET A 412 -16.23 25.77 -28.53
N GLU A 413 -15.40 26.59 -27.90
CA GLU A 413 -14.29 27.26 -28.60
C GLU A 413 -13.30 26.26 -29.21
N ALA A 414 -13.00 25.15 -28.51
CA ALA A 414 -12.08 24.14 -29.01
C ALA A 414 -12.65 23.33 -30.20
N VAL A 415 -13.98 23.16 -30.25
CA VAL A 415 -14.67 22.50 -31.39
C VAL A 415 -14.80 23.45 -32.60
N ASP A 416 -15.12 24.72 -32.39
CA ASP A 416 -15.48 25.67 -33.46
C ASP A 416 -14.27 26.50 -33.94
N SER A 417 -13.15 26.50 -33.22
CA SER A 417 -11.98 27.35 -33.53
C SER A 417 -11.08 26.76 -34.62
N GLU A 418 -10.49 27.63 -35.43
CA GLU A 418 -9.35 27.28 -36.30
C GLU A 418 -8.04 27.04 -35.50
N LYS A 419 -8.00 27.43 -34.23
CA LYS A 419 -6.86 27.21 -33.34
C LYS A 419 -6.78 25.75 -32.90
N SER A 420 -5.59 25.23 -32.76
CA SER A 420 -5.42 23.92 -32.21
C SER A 420 -5.83 23.87 -30.72
N PHE A 421 -6.26 22.71 -30.22
CA PHE A 421 -6.56 22.49 -28.80
C PHE A 421 -5.40 22.95 -27.88
N PRO A 422 -4.11 22.64 -28.19
CA PRO A 422 -2.97 23.15 -27.42
C PRO A 422 -2.83 24.68 -27.42
N ASP A 423 -3.06 25.33 -28.54
CA ASP A 423 -2.95 26.79 -28.63
C ASP A 423 -4.03 27.49 -27.82
N LEU A 424 -5.27 26.99 -27.88
CA LEU A 424 -6.39 27.50 -27.09
C LEU A 424 -6.15 27.30 -25.59
N ALA A 425 -5.69 26.10 -25.18
CA ALA A 425 -5.37 25.83 -23.78
C ALA A 425 -4.27 26.77 -23.27
N LYS A 426 -3.23 27.01 -24.07
CA LYS A 426 -2.16 27.93 -23.72
C LYS A 426 -2.65 29.37 -23.57
N GLU A 427 -3.54 29.83 -24.47
CA GLU A 427 -4.14 31.18 -24.40
C GLU A 427 -4.96 31.37 -23.12
N LYS A 428 -5.64 30.32 -22.68
CA LYS A 428 -6.45 30.30 -21.46
C LYS A 428 -5.63 29.92 -20.19
N GLU A 429 -4.32 29.78 -20.32
CA GLU A 429 -3.40 29.38 -19.23
C GLU A 429 -3.75 28.02 -18.60
N LEU A 430 -4.37 27.11 -19.38
CA LEU A 430 -4.76 25.77 -18.95
C LEU A 430 -3.64 24.76 -19.22
N LEU A 431 -3.42 23.86 -18.26
CA LEU A 431 -2.40 22.80 -18.38
C LEU A 431 -2.96 21.61 -19.17
N ILE A 432 -2.32 21.30 -20.29
CA ILE A 432 -2.63 20.09 -21.07
C ILE A 432 -1.93 18.88 -20.47
N ARG A 433 -2.68 17.80 -20.35
CA ARG A 433 -2.20 16.51 -19.86
C ARG A 433 -2.45 15.45 -20.95
N PRO A 434 -1.37 14.94 -21.60
CA PRO A 434 -1.50 13.83 -22.55
C PRO A 434 -1.59 12.49 -21.83
N VAL A 435 -2.37 11.58 -22.37
CA VAL A 435 -2.44 10.17 -21.98
C VAL A 435 -2.34 9.33 -23.24
N ASN A 436 -1.25 8.58 -23.36
CA ASN A 436 -0.95 7.83 -24.57
C ASN A 436 -1.27 6.34 -24.37
N LYS A 437 -1.64 5.68 -25.48
CA LYS A 437 -1.88 4.23 -25.55
C LYS A 437 -2.93 3.74 -24.53
N VAL A 438 -4.00 4.52 -24.37
CA VAL A 438 -5.19 4.08 -23.61
C VAL A 438 -5.77 2.86 -24.31
N LYS A 439 -5.99 1.79 -23.55
CA LYS A 439 -6.62 0.55 -24.05
C LYS A 439 -8.13 0.59 -23.83
N GLU A 440 -8.85 -0.17 -24.64
CA GLU A 440 -10.32 -0.21 -24.58
C GLU A 440 -10.86 -0.59 -23.19
N MET A 441 -10.16 -1.47 -22.48
CA MET A 441 -10.57 -1.93 -21.15
C MET A 441 -9.98 -1.13 -19.99
N ASP A 442 -9.23 -0.06 -20.25
CA ASP A 442 -8.70 0.79 -19.21
C ASP A 442 -9.83 1.52 -18.48
N GLU A 443 -9.70 1.64 -17.19
CA GLU A 443 -10.65 2.35 -16.32
C GLU A 443 -9.98 3.53 -15.62
N ASN A 444 -8.68 3.41 -15.38
CA ASN A 444 -7.88 4.45 -14.74
C ASN A 444 -7.10 5.23 -15.79
N LEU A 445 -7.39 6.52 -15.87
CA LEU A 445 -6.64 7.46 -16.70
C LEU A 445 -5.69 8.28 -15.82
N PRO A 446 -4.39 8.36 -16.15
CA PRO A 446 -3.44 9.19 -15.41
C PRO A 446 -3.93 10.63 -15.26
N GLY A 447 -4.08 11.07 -14.00
CA GLY A 447 -4.56 12.41 -13.67
C GLY A 447 -6.09 12.62 -13.64
N LEU A 448 -6.88 11.59 -13.99
CA LEU A 448 -8.35 11.62 -13.95
C LEU A 448 -8.95 10.49 -13.10
N ASN A 449 -8.14 9.51 -12.69
CA ASN A 449 -8.59 8.31 -11.96
C ASN A 449 -9.61 7.46 -12.74
N ASN A 450 -10.62 6.91 -12.07
CA ASN A 450 -11.64 6.03 -12.66
C ASN A 450 -12.58 6.79 -13.59
N GLN A 451 -12.24 6.86 -14.89
CA GLN A 451 -13.03 7.55 -15.91
C GLN A 451 -13.33 6.65 -17.10
N ARG A 452 -13.99 5.54 -16.83
CA ARG A 452 -14.40 4.56 -17.86
C ARG A 452 -15.25 5.19 -18.99
N ASN A 453 -16.05 6.20 -18.67
CA ASN A 453 -16.87 6.94 -19.64
C ASN A 453 -16.04 7.67 -20.71
N ILE A 454 -14.87 8.19 -20.36
CA ILE A 454 -13.93 8.82 -21.30
C ILE A 454 -13.36 7.76 -22.24
N VAL A 455 -12.94 6.60 -21.69
CA VAL A 455 -12.41 5.49 -22.49
C VAL A 455 -13.47 4.96 -23.45
N GLN A 456 -14.69 4.69 -22.96
CA GLN A 456 -15.81 4.25 -23.79
C GLN A 456 -16.12 5.22 -24.94
N TRP A 457 -16.07 6.54 -24.65
CA TRP A 457 -16.26 7.53 -25.70
C TRP A 457 -15.12 7.51 -26.71
N ALA A 458 -13.86 7.44 -26.27
CA ALA A 458 -12.69 7.43 -27.16
C ALA A 458 -12.64 6.19 -28.08
N PHE A 459 -13.26 5.08 -27.68
CA PHE A 459 -13.36 3.85 -28.47
C PHE A 459 -14.70 3.68 -29.18
N ASN A 460 -15.62 4.65 -29.09
CA ASN A 460 -16.87 4.60 -29.83
C ASN A 460 -16.59 4.73 -31.34
N ASP A 461 -17.27 3.94 -32.16
CA ASP A 461 -17.10 3.92 -33.64
C ASP A 461 -17.35 5.28 -34.30
N GLU A 462 -18.17 6.14 -33.67
CA GLU A 462 -18.46 7.49 -34.16
C GLU A 462 -17.36 8.50 -33.80
N THR A 463 -16.53 8.20 -32.80
CA THR A 463 -15.49 9.11 -32.31
C THR A 463 -14.23 9.02 -33.17
N LYS A 464 -13.77 10.17 -33.65
CA LYS A 464 -12.62 10.31 -34.56
C LYS A 464 -11.47 11.06 -33.91
N VAL A 465 -10.28 10.89 -34.48
CA VAL A 465 -9.12 11.73 -34.13
C VAL A 465 -9.46 13.20 -34.38
N GLY A 466 -9.26 14.02 -33.38
CA GLY A 466 -9.62 15.43 -33.38
C GLY A 466 -10.88 15.76 -32.58
N ASP A 467 -11.76 14.79 -32.36
CA ASP A 467 -13.00 15.01 -31.63
C ASP A 467 -12.73 15.43 -30.18
N ILE A 468 -13.57 16.34 -29.69
CA ILE A 468 -13.47 16.96 -28.38
C ILE A 468 -14.78 16.76 -27.64
N LYS A 469 -14.70 16.45 -26.35
CA LYS A 469 -15.88 16.30 -25.49
C LYS A 469 -15.56 16.62 -24.04
N ARG A 470 -16.52 17.29 -23.36
CA ARG A 470 -16.48 17.56 -21.93
C ARG A 470 -17.09 16.40 -21.13
N PHE A 471 -16.45 16.07 -20.01
CA PHE A 471 -16.89 15.06 -19.06
C PHE A 471 -16.95 15.65 -17.66
N GLY A 472 -18.02 15.38 -16.93
CA GLY A 472 -18.07 15.58 -15.48
C GLY A 472 -17.27 14.48 -14.81
N ILE A 473 -16.38 14.87 -13.92
CA ILE A 473 -15.54 13.96 -13.11
C ILE A 473 -15.73 14.31 -11.65
N GLY A 474 -15.32 13.43 -10.72
CA GLY A 474 -15.69 13.51 -9.29
C GLY A 474 -15.50 14.87 -8.62
N ASN A 475 -14.53 15.67 -9.08
CA ASN A 475 -14.20 17.00 -8.54
C ASN A 475 -13.95 18.02 -9.65
N GLY A 476 -14.85 18.11 -10.62
CA GLY A 476 -14.82 19.12 -11.68
C GLY A 476 -15.15 18.60 -13.08
N TYR A 477 -14.50 19.17 -14.10
CA TYR A 477 -14.72 18.83 -15.49
C TYR A 477 -13.40 18.60 -16.23
N ALA A 478 -13.38 17.60 -17.11
CA ALA A 478 -12.31 17.40 -18.09
C ALA A 478 -12.83 17.66 -19.50
N VAL A 479 -12.15 18.49 -20.28
CA VAL A 479 -12.37 18.59 -21.72
C VAL A 479 -11.29 17.80 -22.41
N VAL A 480 -11.69 16.75 -23.12
CA VAL A 480 -10.82 15.71 -23.67
C VAL A 480 -10.85 15.75 -25.18
N GLN A 481 -9.68 15.63 -25.83
CA GLN A 481 -9.53 15.47 -27.25
C GLN A 481 -8.84 14.14 -27.57
N VAL A 482 -9.35 13.40 -28.58
CA VAL A 482 -8.65 12.25 -29.15
C VAL A 482 -7.56 12.74 -30.10
N THR A 483 -6.30 12.37 -29.84
CA THR A 483 -5.15 12.85 -30.63
C THR A 483 -4.62 11.80 -31.59
N ALA A 484 -4.77 10.50 -31.29
CA ALA A 484 -4.43 9.41 -32.19
C ALA A 484 -5.30 8.17 -31.95
N ALA A 485 -5.48 7.38 -33.00
CA ALA A 485 -6.16 6.09 -32.96
C ALA A 485 -5.23 5.02 -33.54
N TYR A 486 -5.11 3.92 -32.83
CA TYR A 486 -4.32 2.76 -33.23
C TYR A 486 -5.25 1.57 -33.33
N GLU A 487 -5.22 0.91 -34.47
CA GLU A 487 -6.02 -0.29 -34.70
C GLU A 487 -5.22 -1.54 -34.33
N GLU A 488 -5.92 -2.65 -34.11
CA GLU A 488 -5.28 -3.96 -33.93
C GLU A 488 -4.44 -4.32 -35.14
N GLY A 489 -3.21 -4.78 -34.93
CA GLY A 489 -2.35 -5.20 -36.03
C GLY A 489 -0.87 -5.02 -35.75
N LEU A 490 -0.10 -4.69 -36.78
CA LEU A 490 1.32 -4.39 -36.63
C LEU A 490 1.52 -2.90 -36.36
N MET A 491 2.47 -2.60 -35.49
CA MET A 491 2.87 -1.20 -35.24
C MET A 491 3.26 -0.50 -36.51
N ASN A 492 2.92 0.78 -36.63
CA ASN A 492 3.39 1.58 -37.76
C ASN A 492 4.90 1.87 -37.64
N VAL A 493 5.49 2.28 -38.78
CA VAL A 493 6.94 2.51 -38.87
C VAL A 493 7.41 3.63 -37.94
N GLU A 494 6.62 4.66 -37.78
CA GLU A 494 6.93 5.82 -36.96
C GLU A 494 7.07 5.43 -35.48
N ASP A 495 6.09 4.75 -34.92
CA ASP A 495 6.07 4.31 -33.51
C ASP A 495 7.15 3.27 -33.23
N ALA A 496 7.32 2.30 -34.13
CA ALA A 496 8.27 1.23 -33.98
C ALA A 496 9.74 1.69 -34.19
N SER A 497 9.97 2.82 -34.85
CA SER A 497 11.31 3.33 -35.18
C SER A 497 12.20 3.50 -33.96
N ILE A 498 11.64 3.99 -32.83
CA ILE A 498 12.40 4.27 -31.61
C ILE A 498 13.09 3.00 -31.10
N THR A 499 12.39 1.87 -31.15
CA THR A 499 12.89 0.58 -30.65
C THR A 499 13.66 -0.22 -31.70
N ILE A 500 13.32 -0.06 -32.97
CA ILE A 500 13.89 -0.85 -34.08
C ILE A 500 15.22 -0.27 -34.59
N LEU A 501 15.35 1.05 -34.69
CA LEU A 501 16.56 1.69 -35.21
C LEU A 501 17.85 1.22 -34.49
N PRO A 502 17.92 1.13 -33.18
CA PRO A 502 19.09 0.61 -32.49
C PRO A 502 19.36 -0.86 -32.81
N LYS A 503 18.31 -1.68 -32.98
CA LYS A 503 18.44 -3.11 -33.31
C LYS A 503 19.03 -3.32 -34.70
N ILE A 504 18.45 -2.71 -35.73
CA ILE A 504 18.95 -2.80 -37.12
C ILE A 504 20.38 -2.24 -37.21
N ARG A 505 20.68 -1.12 -36.56
CA ARG A 505 22.06 -0.58 -36.51
C ARG A 505 23.03 -1.59 -35.93
N LYS A 506 22.66 -2.22 -34.82
CA LYS A 506 23.49 -3.25 -34.18
C LYS A 506 23.74 -4.43 -35.11
N GLU A 507 22.72 -4.91 -35.80
CA GLU A 507 22.84 -6.01 -36.79
C GLU A 507 23.76 -5.63 -37.96
N LYS A 508 23.58 -4.42 -38.52
CA LYS A 508 24.45 -3.94 -39.61
C LYS A 508 25.90 -3.76 -39.16
N LYS A 509 26.12 -3.28 -37.95
CA LYS A 509 27.46 -3.18 -37.36
C LYS A 509 28.06 -4.57 -37.14
N ALA A 510 27.27 -5.53 -36.62
CA ALA A 510 27.71 -6.91 -36.47
C ALA A 510 28.13 -7.51 -37.83
N ALA A 511 27.27 -7.39 -38.83
CA ALA A 511 27.57 -7.87 -40.21
C ALA A 511 28.86 -7.25 -40.76
N ARG A 512 29.05 -5.94 -40.62
CA ARG A 512 30.27 -5.23 -41.06
C ARG A 512 31.51 -5.68 -40.29
N ILE A 513 31.40 -5.88 -38.97
CA ILE A 513 32.52 -6.40 -38.16
C ILE A 513 32.88 -7.83 -38.59
N ILE A 514 31.88 -8.69 -38.81
CA ILE A 514 32.09 -10.05 -39.27
C ILE A 514 32.77 -10.02 -40.65
N GLU A 515 32.24 -9.30 -41.62
CA GLU A 515 32.80 -9.16 -42.98
C GLU A 515 34.26 -8.72 -42.94
N ASN A 516 34.58 -7.68 -42.16
CA ASN A 516 35.93 -7.13 -42.06
C ASN A 516 36.93 -8.11 -41.42
N ASN A 517 36.46 -9.05 -40.59
CA ASN A 517 37.31 -9.96 -39.84
C ASN A 517 37.29 -11.43 -40.31
N THR A 518 36.41 -11.78 -41.25
CA THR A 518 36.30 -13.14 -41.80
C THR A 518 37.61 -13.60 -42.42
N GLY A 519 38.07 -14.81 -42.06
CA GLY A 519 39.28 -15.45 -42.58
C GLY A 519 40.59 -14.92 -41.98
N LYS A 520 40.55 -14.04 -41.01
CA LYS A 520 41.74 -13.47 -40.33
C LYS A 520 42.09 -14.26 -39.07
N SER A 521 43.37 -14.23 -38.71
CA SER A 521 43.82 -14.77 -37.42
C SER A 521 43.32 -13.90 -36.24
N MET A 522 43.32 -14.45 -35.06
CA MET A 522 42.94 -13.68 -33.84
C MET A 522 43.86 -12.49 -33.62
N GLU A 523 45.14 -12.65 -33.91
CA GLU A 523 46.17 -11.61 -33.80
C GLU A 523 45.94 -10.47 -34.79
N ASP A 524 45.56 -10.81 -36.05
CA ASP A 524 45.21 -9.84 -37.09
C ASP A 524 43.94 -9.07 -36.75
N ILE A 525 42.92 -9.76 -36.20
CA ILE A 525 41.67 -9.15 -35.76
C ILE A 525 41.93 -8.16 -34.62
N ALA A 526 42.74 -8.57 -33.66
CA ALA A 526 43.10 -7.70 -32.52
C ALA A 526 43.82 -6.44 -33.00
N SER A 527 44.81 -6.60 -33.90
CA SER A 527 45.58 -5.47 -34.47
C SER A 527 44.69 -4.55 -35.32
N LEU A 528 43.87 -5.10 -36.23
CA LEU A 528 42.99 -4.34 -37.13
C LEU A 528 41.99 -3.46 -36.38
N ASN A 529 41.46 -3.97 -35.26
CA ASN A 529 40.42 -3.29 -34.48
C ASN A 529 40.96 -2.55 -33.26
N ASN A 530 42.29 -2.53 -33.06
CA ASN A 530 42.96 -1.93 -31.91
C ASN A 530 42.39 -2.42 -30.57
N VAL A 531 42.24 -3.72 -30.44
CA VAL A 531 41.75 -4.39 -29.23
C VAL A 531 42.74 -5.47 -28.78
N THR A 532 42.59 -5.94 -27.56
CA THR A 532 43.49 -6.96 -26.98
C THR A 532 42.90 -8.35 -27.05
N ILE A 533 43.77 -9.37 -27.18
CA ILE A 533 43.41 -10.76 -26.98
C ILE A 533 43.29 -11.02 -25.49
N SER A 534 42.19 -11.58 -25.07
CA SER A 534 41.90 -11.90 -23.65
C SER A 534 41.72 -13.41 -23.46
N ASN A 535 41.96 -13.86 -22.24
CA ASN A 535 41.75 -15.27 -21.86
C ASN A 535 40.55 -15.35 -20.91
N ALA A 536 39.78 -16.44 -21.03
CA ALA A 536 38.74 -16.79 -20.09
C ALA A 536 38.90 -18.27 -19.73
N SER A 537 38.99 -18.56 -18.45
CA SER A 537 39.24 -19.91 -17.95
C SER A 537 38.13 -20.42 -17.05
N ALA A 538 38.01 -21.75 -16.98
CA ALA A 538 37.05 -22.45 -16.13
C ALA A 538 35.57 -22.07 -16.39
N LEU A 539 35.24 -21.75 -17.64
CA LEU A 539 33.87 -21.46 -18.05
C LEU A 539 33.04 -22.74 -18.09
N THR A 540 31.79 -22.67 -17.64
CA THR A 540 30.84 -23.78 -17.69
C THR A 540 29.63 -23.38 -18.55
N VAL A 541 28.91 -24.38 -19.09
CA VAL A 541 27.70 -24.11 -19.86
C VAL A 541 26.62 -23.45 -19.03
N LYS A 542 26.50 -23.81 -17.74
CA LYS A 542 25.53 -23.19 -16.82
C LYS A 542 25.89 -21.75 -16.43
N ASN A 543 27.19 -21.45 -16.35
CA ASN A 543 27.66 -20.10 -16.03
C ASN A 543 28.56 -19.55 -17.17
N PRO A 544 27.98 -19.19 -18.31
CA PRO A 544 28.71 -18.77 -19.50
C PRO A 544 29.09 -17.27 -19.43
N ILE A 545 29.76 -16.86 -18.35
CA ILE A 545 30.18 -15.46 -18.15
C ILE A 545 31.64 -15.31 -18.53
N ILE A 546 31.90 -14.63 -19.64
CA ILE A 546 33.24 -14.32 -20.11
C ILE A 546 33.71 -13.01 -19.45
N PRO A 547 34.84 -13.00 -18.69
CA PRO A 547 35.38 -11.77 -18.12
C PRO A 547 35.56 -10.67 -19.14
N GLY A 548 35.00 -9.49 -18.91
CA GLY A 548 35.08 -8.34 -19.83
C GLY A 548 34.12 -8.39 -21.05
N ALA A 549 33.42 -9.49 -21.31
CA ALA A 549 32.43 -9.59 -22.39
C ALA A 549 30.98 -9.75 -21.85
N GLY A 550 30.83 -10.37 -20.67
CA GLY A 550 29.50 -10.60 -20.08
C GLY A 550 29.00 -12.04 -20.29
N ARG A 551 27.68 -12.21 -20.22
CA ARG A 551 27.04 -13.52 -20.42
C ARG A 551 26.95 -13.85 -21.90
N GLU A 552 27.75 -14.83 -22.35
CA GLU A 552 27.90 -15.19 -23.76
C GLU A 552 27.67 -16.70 -23.97
N PRO A 553 26.43 -17.21 -23.84
CA PRO A 553 26.14 -18.65 -23.91
C PRO A 553 26.48 -19.28 -25.27
N MET A 554 26.31 -18.53 -26.37
CA MET A 554 26.63 -19.02 -27.69
C MET A 554 28.13 -19.25 -27.87
N VAL A 555 28.97 -18.34 -27.40
CA VAL A 555 30.42 -18.44 -27.47
C VAL A 555 30.92 -19.61 -26.63
N VAL A 556 30.45 -19.71 -25.39
CA VAL A 556 30.84 -20.80 -24.47
C VAL A 556 30.31 -22.15 -25.00
N GLY A 557 29.06 -22.22 -25.49
CA GLY A 557 28.51 -23.44 -26.10
C GLY A 557 29.29 -23.91 -27.32
N THR A 558 29.73 -22.97 -28.18
CA THR A 558 30.58 -23.30 -29.33
C THR A 558 31.93 -23.82 -28.89
N ALA A 559 32.55 -23.24 -27.86
CA ALA A 559 33.83 -23.71 -27.31
C ALA A 559 33.76 -25.14 -26.76
N PHE A 560 32.61 -25.57 -26.23
CA PHE A 560 32.38 -26.95 -25.79
C PHE A 560 32.11 -27.92 -26.97
N ALA A 561 31.74 -27.40 -28.14
CA ALA A 561 31.47 -28.20 -29.33
C ALA A 561 32.72 -28.46 -30.20
N LEU A 562 33.79 -27.71 -29.99
CA LEU A 562 35.09 -27.87 -30.65
C LEU A 562 35.95 -28.87 -29.92
#